data_765b06e248d13939162ee0015c1460ae
#
_entry.id   765b06e248d13939162ee0015c1460ae
#
_cell.length_a   1.000
_cell.length_b   1.000
_cell.length_c   1.000
_cell.angle_alpha   90.00
_cell.angle_beta   90.00
_cell.angle_gamma   90.00
#
_symmetry.space_group_name_H-M   'P 1'
#
loop_
_entity.id
_entity.type
_entity.pdbx_description
1 polymer ?
#
loop_
_entity_poly.entity_id
_entity_poly.type
_entity_poly.pdbx_seq_one_letter_code
_entity_poly.pdbx_strand_id
1 'polypeptide(L)'
;MTQRYFLRRETRAKGEAMIQQADSFLCESWNERMWSDGEPIDPSPTIDQAVNGGFPWLEVRCARCKTPSNVDLAAMKHPPTTFVHDLASRLRCRKCAKAGRRPSATLLQLAWQPLHPRTEA
;
A
#
# COMPACT_ATOMS: atom_id res chain seq x y z
N MET A 1 -8.43 16.74 -38.46
CA MET A 1 -7.41 16.89 -37.44
C MET A 1 -7.97 16.86 -36.03
N THR A 2 -9.11 17.47 -35.79
CA THR A 2 -9.78 17.48 -34.49
C THR A 2 -10.16 16.07 -34.04
N GLN A 3 -10.61 15.20 -34.97
CA GLN A 3 -10.98 13.81 -34.64
C GLN A 3 -9.80 12.99 -34.12
N ARG A 4 -8.60 13.15 -34.72
CA ARG A 4 -7.42 12.40 -34.24
C ARG A 4 -7.04 12.82 -32.81
N TYR A 5 -7.19 14.09 -32.48
CA TYR A 5 -6.89 14.56 -31.15
C TYR A 5 -7.86 13.96 -30.12
N PHE A 6 -9.17 13.96 -30.41
CA PHE A 6 -10.16 13.36 -29.53
C PHE A 6 -9.96 11.86 -29.36
N LEU A 7 -9.65 11.13 -30.42
CA LEU A 7 -9.39 9.69 -30.37
C LEU A 7 -8.18 9.40 -29.48
N ARG A 8 -7.12 10.19 -29.57
CA ARG A 8 -5.95 10.03 -28.71
C ARG A 8 -6.27 10.25 -27.25
N ARG A 9 -7.09 11.24 -26.91
CA ARG A 9 -7.51 11.51 -25.54
C ARG A 9 -8.34 10.36 -24.99
N GLU A 10 -9.29 9.87 -25.77
CA GLU A 10 -10.11 8.73 -25.36
C GLU A 10 -9.29 7.47 -25.16
N THR A 11 -8.35 7.21 -26.05
CA THR A 11 -7.47 6.05 -25.95
C THR A 11 -6.58 6.15 -24.70
N ARG A 12 -6.06 7.35 -24.42
CA ARG A 12 -5.26 7.58 -23.22
C ARG A 12 -6.09 7.36 -21.96
N ALA A 13 -7.29 7.93 -21.90
CA ALA A 13 -8.18 7.78 -20.76
C ALA A 13 -8.55 6.32 -20.51
N LYS A 14 -8.83 5.56 -21.56
CA LYS A 14 -9.08 4.13 -21.46
C LYS A 14 -7.87 3.37 -20.96
N GLY A 15 -6.67 3.72 -21.48
CA GLY A 15 -5.43 3.10 -21.03
C GLY A 15 -5.16 3.36 -19.56
N GLU A 16 -5.35 4.59 -19.10
CA GLU A 16 -5.18 4.96 -17.69
C GLU A 16 -6.19 4.23 -16.80
N ALA A 17 -7.45 4.12 -17.24
CA ALA A 17 -8.47 3.40 -16.50
C ALA A 17 -8.15 1.91 -16.40
N MET A 18 -7.61 1.32 -17.46
CA MET A 18 -7.20 -0.09 -17.46
C MET A 18 -6.01 -0.33 -16.52
N ILE A 19 -5.05 0.57 -16.51
CA ILE A 19 -3.90 0.49 -15.59
C ILE A 19 -4.38 0.60 -14.14
N GLN A 20 -5.28 1.53 -13.86
CA GLN A 20 -5.85 1.69 -12.52
C GLN A 20 -6.60 0.43 -12.09
N GLN A 21 -7.37 -0.17 -12.97
CA GLN A 21 -8.09 -1.41 -12.69
C GLN A 21 -7.12 -2.56 -12.47
N ALA A 22 -6.06 -2.66 -13.27
CA ALA A 22 -5.03 -3.69 -13.10
C ALA A 22 -4.32 -3.53 -11.75
N ASP A 23 -4.00 -2.30 -11.35
CA ASP A 23 -3.37 -2.02 -10.06
C ASP A 23 -4.31 -2.37 -8.91
N SER A 24 -5.61 -2.10 -9.05
CA SER A 24 -6.62 -2.47 -8.06
C SER A 24 -6.68 -3.99 -7.88
N PHE A 25 -6.73 -4.75 -8.97
CA PHE A 25 -6.71 -6.22 -8.92
C PHE A 25 -5.42 -6.75 -8.30
N LEU A 26 -4.31 -6.12 -8.59
CA LEU A 26 -3.02 -6.50 -8.01
C LEU A 26 -3.04 -6.37 -6.49
N CYS A 27 -3.63 -5.29 -5.97
CA CYS A 27 -3.78 -5.07 -4.52
C CYS A 27 -4.71 -6.10 -3.89
N GLU A 28 -5.85 -6.36 -4.52
CA GLU A 28 -6.81 -7.36 -4.04
C GLU A 28 -6.21 -8.76 -4.02
N SER A 29 -5.49 -9.13 -5.07
CA SER A 29 -4.82 -10.41 -5.17
C SER A 29 -3.76 -10.57 -4.09
N TRP A 30 -3.00 -9.52 -3.84
CA TRP A 30 -1.98 -9.56 -2.79
C TRP A 30 -2.61 -9.72 -1.41
N ASN A 31 -3.70 -9.01 -1.13
CA ASN A 31 -4.45 -9.15 0.12
C ASN A 31 -4.93 -10.58 0.33
N GLU A 32 -5.53 -11.19 -0.69
CA GLU A 32 -6.02 -12.56 -0.59
C GLU A 32 -4.89 -13.54 -0.27
N ARG A 33 -3.75 -13.37 -0.92
CA ARG A 33 -2.58 -14.21 -0.66
C ARG A 33 -2.03 -14.01 0.75
N MET A 34 -2.02 -12.77 1.23
CA MET A 34 -1.62 -12.45 2.60
C MET A 34 -2.52 -13.14 3.62
N TRP A 35 -3.83 -13.13 3.39
CA TRP A 35 -4.79 -13.77 4.29
C TRP A 35 -4.65 -15.29 4.29
N SER A 36 -4.35 -15.87 3.15
CA SER A 36 -4.19 -17.32 3.03
C SER A 36 -2.90 -17.84 3.66
N ASP A 37 -1.79 -17.14 3.42
CA ASP A 37 -0.47 -17.61 3.82
C ASP A 37 0.03 -16.98 5.13
N GLY A 38 -0.57 -15.87 5.54
CA GLY A 38 -0.22 -15.19 6.80
C GLY A 38 1.13 -14.49 6.78
N GLU A 39 1.78 -14.40 5.63
CA GLU A 39 3.08 -13.75 5.47
C GLU A 39 3.08 -12.81 4.28
N PRO A 40 3.88 -11.73 4.33
CA PRO A 40 4.05 -10.85 3.18
C PRO A 40 4.63 -11.63 2.01
N ILE A 41 3.88 -11.69 0.92
CA ILE A 41 4.26 -12.45 -0.26
C ILE A 41 4.93 -11.54 -1.27
N ASP A 42 6.02 -12.00 -1.81
CA ASP A 42 6.74 -11.37 -2.89
C ASP A 42 6.27 -11.96 -4.23
N PRO A 43 5.97 -11.16 -5.26
CA PRO A 43 6.02 -9.70 -5.22
C PRO A 43 4.73 -9.08 -4.70
N SER A 44 4.87 -7.99 -3.95
CA SER A 44 3.75 -7.13 -3.59
C SER A 44 3.58 -6.03 -4.65
N PRO A 45 2.46 -5.27 -4.63
CA PRO A 45 2.40 -4.02 -5.37
C PRO A 45 3.48 -3.04 -4.90
N THR A 46 3.84 -2.10 -5.76
CA THR A 46 4.64 -0.95 -5.36
C THR A 46 3.75 0.08 -4.68
N ILE A 47 4.36 1.05 -4.00
CA ILE A 47 3.61 2.17 -3.39
C ILE A 47 2.75 2.87 -4.44
N ASP A 48 3.33 3.15 -5.61
CA ASP A 48 2.62 3.81 -6.71
C ASP A 48 1.43 2.99 -7.20
N GLN A 49 1.60 1.69 -7.36
CA GLN A 49 0.52 0.80 -7.78
C GLN A 49 -0.59 0.73 -6.73
N ALA A 50 -0.24 0.69 -5.46
CA ALA A 50 -1.23 0.67 -4.39
C ALA A 50 -2.05 1.96 -4.37
N VAL A 51 -1.40 3.10 -4.48
CA VAL A 51 -2.07 4.41 -4.51
C VAL A 51 -2.94 4.53 -5.76
N ASN A 52 -2.40 4.21 -6.93
CA ASN A 52 -3.14 4.30 -8.19
C ASN A 52 -4.31 3.33 -8.24
N GLY A 53 -4.18 2.16 -7.64
CA GLY A 53 -5.23 1.15 -7.59
C GLY A 53 -6.34 1.45 -6.58
N GLY A 54 -6.25 2.53 -5.83
CA GLY A 54 -7.28 2.91 -4.86
C GLY A 54 -7.09 2.30 -3.48
N PHE A 55 -5.90 1.79 -3.17
CA PHE A 55 -5.57 1.19 -1.86
C PHE A 55 -4.39 1.94 -1.22
N PRO A 56 -4.56 3.25 -0.90
CA PRO A 56 -3.44 4.05 -0.40
C PRO A 56 -3.07 3.79 1.05
N TRP A 57 -3.79 2.93 1.75
CA TRP A 57 -3.54 2.63 3.15
C TRP A 57 -2.99 1.23 3.33
N LEU A 58 -1.98 1.09 4.18
CA LEU A 58 -1.42 -0.20 4.55
C LEU A 58 -1.71 -0.44 6.03
N GLU A 59 -2.43 -1.52 6.33
CA GLU A 59 -2.63 -1.94 7.70
C GLU A 59 -1.43 -2.74 8.15
N VAL A 60 -0.85 -2.35 9.27
CA VAL A 60 0.31 -3.01 9.86
C VAL A 60 0.09 -3.26 11.34
N ARG A 61 0.86 -4.17 11.89
CA ARG A 61 0.88 -4.45 13.31
C ARG A 61 2.32 -4.58 13.76
N CYS A 62 2.65 -3.98 14.90
CA CYS A 62 3.99 -4.14 15.46
C CYS A 62 4.24 -5.60 15.80
N ALA A 63 5.38 -6.12 15.38
CA ALA A 63 5.73 -7.53 15.65
C ALA A 63 5.93 -7.78 17.14
N ARG A 64 6.27 -6.76 17.92
CA ARG A 64 6.55 -6.88 19.35
C ARG A 64 5.34 -6.58 20.24
N CYS A 65 4.79 -5.35 20.14
CA CYS A 65 3.69 -4.94 21.03
C CYS A 65 2.31 -5.23 20.47
N LYS A 66 2.23 -5.71 19.22
CA LYS A 66 0.99 -6.08 18.53
C LYS A 66 0.00 -4.93 18.33
N THR A 67 0.46 -3.68 18.46
CA THR A 67 -0.39 -2.52 18.21
C THR A 67 -0.63 -2.37 16.72
N PRO A 68 -1.90 -2.35 16.26
CA PRO A 68 -2.22 -2.11 14.86
C PRO A 68 -2.15 -0.62 14.54
N SER A 69 -1.82 -0.30 13.29
CA SER A 69 -1.80 1.07 12.81
C SER A 69 -2.01 1.12 11.29
N ASN A 70 -2.27 2.34 10.79
CA ASN A 70 -2.41 2.59 9.37
C ASN A 70 -1.18 3.34 8.88
N VAL A 71 -0.70 2.98 7.70
CA VAL A 71 0.38 3.71 7.02
C VAL A 71 -0.21 4.38 5.80
N ASP A 72 -0.04 5.70 5.68
CA ASP A 72 -0.47 6.47 4.52
C ASP A 72 0.61 6.40 3.45
N LEU A 73 0.42 5.50 2.48
CA LEU A 73 1.39 5.29 1.42
C LEU A 73 1.53 6.52 0.52
N ALA A 74 0.44 7.27 0.32
CA ALA A 74 0.47 8.47 -0.51
C ALA A 74 1.33 9.59 0.10
N ALA A 75 1.44 9.61 1.43
CA ALA A 75 2.22 10.61 2.15
C ALA A 75 3.66 10.18 2.41
N MET A 76 4.03 8.96 2.09
CA MET A 76 5.39 8.47 2.36
C MET A 76 6.41 9.10 1.43
N LYS A 77 7.58 9.41 1.99
CA LYS A 77 8.71 9.98 1.25
C LYS A 77 9.66 8.89 0.74
N HIS A 78 9.10 7.81 0.24
CA HIS A 78 9.86 6.73 -0.40
C HIS A 78 9.71 6.81 -1.92
N PRO A 79 10.65 6.26 -2.68
CA PRO A 79 10.48 6.17 -4.13
C PRO A 79 9.18 5.43 -4.46
N PRO A 80 8.38 5.91 -5.43
CA PRO A 80 7.10 5.28 -5.77
C PRO A 80 7.23 3.84 -6.28
N THR A 81 8.41 3.45 -6.73
CA THR A 81 8.71 2.10 -7.18
C THR A 81 9.09 1.14 -6.05
N THR A 82 9.10 1.61 -4.81
CA THR A 82 9.37 0.75 -3.65
C THR A 82 8.24 -0.26 -3.49
N PHE A 83 8.59 -1.53 -3.34
CA PHE A 83 7.58 -2.56 -3.09
C PHE A 83 7.03 -2.46 -1.67
N VAL A 84 5.73 -2.65 -1.54
CA VAL A 84 5.06 -2.57 -0.23
C VAL A 84 5.65 -3.60 0.74
N HIS A 85 5.97 -4.81 0.27
CA HIS A 85 6.52 -5.84 1.15
C HIS A 85 7.87 -5.46 1.78
N ASP A 86 8.64 -4.57 1.15
CA ASP A 86 9.91 -4.09 1.68
C ASP A 86 9.75 -3.11 2.84
N LEU A 87 8.55 -2.61 3.07
CA LEU A 87 8.31 -1.63 4.13
C LEU A 87 8.33 -2.26 5.53
N ALA A 88 8.14 -3.57 5.64
CA ALA A 88 8.06 -4.25 6.93
C ALA A 88 9.28 -3.95 7.81
N SER A 89 10.48 -3.94 7.23
CA SER A 89 11.72 -3.68 7.96
C SER A 89 12.02 -2.19 8.14
N ARG A 90 11.32 -1.32 7.43
CA ARG A 90 11.56 0.13 7.45
C ARG A 90 10.58 0.90 8.31
N LEU A 91 9.43 0.31 8.61
CA LEU A 91 8.42 0.94 9.46
C LEU A 91 8.80 0.78 10.93
N ARG A 92 8.44 1.77 11.72
CA ARG A 92 8.77 1.81 13.16
C ARG A 92 7.52 2.01 13.99
N CYS A 93 7.37 1.20 15.02
CA CYS A 93 6.31 1.39 16.00
C CYS A 93 6.69 2.55 16.92
N ARG A 94 5.81 3.54 17.06
CA ARG A 94 6.07 4.71 17.90
C ARG A 94 6.18 4.34 19.37
N LYS A 95 5.36 3.41 19.85
CA LYS A 95 5.42 2.95 21.23
C LYS A 95 6.74 2.26 21.55
N CYS A 96 7.19 1.36 20.69
CA CYS A 96 8.45 0.65 20.88
C CYS A 96 9.64 1.56 20.70
N ALA A 97 9.54 2.55 19.79
CA ALA A 97 10.60 3.53 19.60
C ALA A 97 10.84 4.37 20.86
N LYS A 98 9.77 4.75 21.58
CA LYS A 98 9.89 5.47 22.86
C LYS A 98 10.63 4.63 23.90
N ALA A 99 10.52 3.31 23.83
CA ALA A 99 11.23 2.40 24.71
C ALA A 99 12.63 2.03 24.18
N GLY A 100 13.10 2.67 23.13
CA GLY A 100 14.41 2.42 22.54
C GLY A 100 14.47 1.14 21.70
N ARG A 101 13.34 0.61 21.25
CA ARG A 101 13.28 -0.63 20.51
C ARG A 101 12.87 -0.38 19.06
N ARG A 102 13.29 -1.27 18.15
CA ARG A 102 13.04 -1.13 16.73
C ARG A 102 12.55 -2.46 16.13
N PRO A 103 11.38 -2.97 16.56
CA PRO A 103 10.85 -4.19 15.96
C PRO A 103 10.38 -3.92 14.53
N SER A 104 10.36 -4.98 13.73
CA SER A 104 9.77 -4.92 12.41
C SER A 104 8.26 -4.81 12.50
N ALA A 105 7.62 -4.43 11.39
CA ALA A 105 6.18 -4.42 11.28
C ALA A 105 5.70 -5.70 10.59
N THR A 106 4.56 -6.22 11.04
CA THR A 106 3.85 -7.27 10.32
C THR A 106 2.85 -6.59 9.40
N LEU A 107 2.96 -6.82 8.10
CA LEU A 107 2.05 -6.27 7.12
C LEU A 107 0.78 -7.12 7.11
N LEU A 108 -0.38 -6.50 7.17
CA LEU A 108 -1.67 -7.21 7.24
C LEU A 108 -2.43 -7.14 5.93
N GLN A 109 -2.63 -5.95 5.37
CA GLN A 109 -3.34 -5.78 4.10
C GLN A 109 -3.24 -4.35 3.60
N LEU A 110 -3.54 -4.18 2.33
CA LEU A 110 -3.80 -2.86 1.74
C LEU A 110 -5.28 -2.53 1.89
N ALA A 111 -5.60 -1.26 2.11
CA ALA A 111 -6.98 -0.82 2.32
C ALA A 111 -7.24 0.49 1.60
N TRP A 112 -8.51 0.70 1.20
CA TRP A 112 -8.94 1.92 0.54
C TRP A 112 -9.23 3.05 1.54
N GLN A 113 -9.37 2.73 2.83
CA GLN A 113 -9.56 3.70 3.91
C GLN A 113 -8.78 3.25 5.14
N PRO A 114 -8.48 4.17 6.07
CA PRO A 114 -7.85 3.79 7.33
C PRO A 114 -8.76 2.88 8.13
N LEU A 115 -8.20 1.79 8.68
CA LEU A 115 -8.97 0.77 9.42
C LEU A 115 -8.92 0.97 10.92
N HIS A 116 -7.98 1.76 11.42
CA HIS A 116 -7.80 2.00 12.85
C HIS A 116 -7.86 3.49 13.14
N PRO A 117 -8.35 3.88 14.32
CA PRO A 117 -8.32 5.27 14.72
C PRO A 117 -6.86 5.76 14.82
N ARG A 118 -6.66 7.04 14.51
CA ARG A 118 -5.35 7.66 14.66
C ARG A 118 -4.93 7.59 16.12
N THR A 119 -3.92 6.81 16.39
CA THR A 119 -3.27 6.84 17.70
C THR A 119 -2.30 8.02 17.72
N GLU A 120 -2.70 9.08 18.37
CA GLU A 120 -1.77 10.14 18.69
C GLU A 120 -0.87 9.66 19.82
N ALA A 121 0.39 9.61 19.50
CA ALA A 121 1.39 9.26 20.52
C ALA A 121 1.68 10.45 21.39
#